data_756febcf7a1f7b5e5d89959f0d58ae0e
#
_entry.id   756febcf7a1f7b5e5d89959f0d58ae0e
#
_cell.length_a   1.000
_cell.length_b   1.000
_cell.length_c   1.000
_cell.angle_alpha   90.00
_cell.angle_beta   90.00
_cell.angle_gamma   90.00
#
_symmetry.space_group_name_H-M   'P 1'
#
loop_
_entity.id
_entity.type
_entity.pdbx_description
1 polymer ?
#
loop_
_entity_poly.entity_id
_entity_poly.type
_entity_poly.pdbx_seq_one_letter_code
_entity_poly.pdbx_strand_id
1 'polypeptide(L)'
;MLKTYLETSKQSIEHWLSAVLNSPIPEYKRLYESMNYSLLQGGKRIRPILTKAVLDAMKVDASLYKEFLCALECIHTYSLIHDDLPAMDNDDYRRGNLTNHKVYGDGMAILAGDGLLTYAFQLCSENTTASAEQKIKAIQCLATAAGPEGMVGGQAFDLLSEGKHIPLEELKVLHSGKTGALFNAAIELGLILSNADQAKYAAYMTYANCLGLLFQITDDILDVTGTIEELGKTPGSDIRQDKSTYVS
;
A
#
# COMPACT_ATOMS: atom_id res chain seq x y z
N MET A 1 -6.44 -24.40 -1.25
CA MET A 1 -5.09 -24.07 -0.70
C MET A 1 -4.78 -22.57 -0.78
N LEU A 2 -4.67 -21.94 -1.97
CA LEU A 2 -4.36 -20.50 -2.09
C LEU A 2 -5.40 -19.61 -1.39
N LYS A 3 -6.69 -19.81 -1.67
CA LYS A 3 -7.79 -19.02 -1.06
C LYS A 3 -7.72 -19.07 0.48
N THR A 4 -7.57 -20.25 1.05
CA THR A 4 -7.44 -20.44 2.52
C THR A 4 -6.22 -19.69 3.07
N TYR A 5 -5.06 -19.77 2.38
CA TYR A 5 -3.86 -19.05 2.77
C TYR A 5 -4.08 -17.53 2.80
N LEU A 6 -4.71 -16.99 1.75
CA LEU A 6 -5.02 -15.55 1.68
C LEU A 6 -5.97 -15.12 2.80
N GLU A 7 -7.02 -15.90 3.07
CA GLU A 7 -7.99 -15.62 4.12
C GLU A 7 -7.36 -15.65 5.51
N THR A 8 -6.59 -16.69 5.85
CA THR A 8 -5.93 -16.80 7.16
C THR A 8 -4.85 -15.75 7.35
N SER A 9 -4.07 -15.43 6.31
CA SER A 9 -3.06 -14.38 6.37
C SER A 9 -3.70 -13.00 6.56
N LYS A 10 -4.80 -12.72 5.84
CA LYS A 10 -5.57 -11.48 6.00
C LYS A 10 -6.06 -11.35 7.45
N GLN A 11 -6.65 -12.39 8.03
CA GLN A 11 -7.14 -12.38 9.42
C GLN A 11 -6.02 -12.05 10.41
N SER A 12 -4.84 -12.65 10.24
CA SER A 12 -3.68 -12.37 11.10
C SER A 12 -3.26 -10.90 10.99
N ILE A 13 -3.18 -10.36 9.78
CA ILE A 13 -2.79 -8.98 9.52
C ILE A 13 -3.82 -8.00 10.10
N GLU A 14 -5.12 -8.25 9.91
CA GLU A 14 -6.18 -7.41 10.47
C GLU A 14 -6.17 -7.41 12.00
N HIS A 15 -5.89 -8.56 12.61
CA HIS A 15 -5.69 -8.65 14.06
C HIS A 15 -4.49 -7.79 14.51
N TRP A 16 -3.36 -7.84 13.81
CA TRP A 16 -2.19 -7.00 14.16
C TRP A 16 -2.49 -5.51 13.96
N LEU A 17 -3.11 -5.13 12.84
CA LEU A 17 -3.49 -3.74 12.56
C LEU A 17 -4.42 -3.16 13.63
N SER A 18 -5.37 -3.94 14.13
CA SER A 18 -6.31 -3.48 15.17
C SER A 18 -5.64 -3.15 16.51
N ALA A 19 -4.42 -3.60 16.73
CA ALA A 19 -3.66 -3.40 17.96
C ALA A 19 -2.62 -2.28 17.91
N VAL A 20 -2.26 -1.77 16.70
CA VAL A 20 -1.11 -0.86 16.58
C VAL A 20 -1.43 0.60 16.87
N LEU A 21 -2.66 1.08 16.61
CA LEU A 21 -2.99 2.51 16.74
C LEU A 21 -3.84 2.79 17.98
N ASN A 22 -3.17 3.15 19.08
CA ASN A 22 -3.82 3.58 20.32
C ASN A 22 -3.15 4.84 20.85
N SER A 23 -3.91 5.91 21.10
CA SER A 23 -3.38 7.13 21.70
C SER A 23 -3.36 7.04 23.23
N PRO A 24 -2.22 7.29 23.87
CA PRO A 24 -2.15 7.47 25.31
C PRO A 24 -2.61 8.87 25.76
N ILE A 25 -2.82 9.81 24.79
CA ILE A 25 -3.16 11.21 25.05
C ILE A 25 -4.62 11.45 24.63
N PRO A 26 -5.53 11.74 25.58
CA PRO A 26 -6.97 11.88 25.29
C PRO A 26 -7.28 12.94 24.23
N GLU A 27 -6.54 14.06 24.21
CA GLU A 27 -6.71 15.16 23.27
C GLU A 27 -6.44 14.76 21.82
N TYR A 28 -5.65 13.73 21.58
CA TYR A 28 -5.32 13.24 20.25
C TYR A 28 -6.26 12.13 19.75
N LYS A 29 -7.24 11.76 20.56
CA LYS A 29 -8.19 10.67 20.27
C LYS A 29 -8.82 10.81 18.88
N ARG A 30 -9.24 12.00 18.49
CA ARG A 30 -9.90 12.26 17.20
C ARG A 30 -9.00 11.97 16.00
N LEU A 31 -7.70 12.25 16.11
CA LEU A 31 -6.71 11.89 15.08
C LEU A 31 -6.60 10.38 14.95
N TYR A 32 -6.44 9.68 16.06
CA TYR A 32 -6.34 8.21 16.05
C TYR A 32 -7.61 7.52 15.56
N GLU A 33 -8.79 8.07 15.86
CA GLU A 33 -10.06 7.61 15.30
C GLU A 33 -10.07 7.76 13.77
N SER A 34 -9.60 8.89 13.24
CA SER A 34 -9.50 9.15 11.81
C SER A 34 -8.50 8.20 11.12
N MET A 35 -7.31 8.00 11.71
CA MET A 35 -6.30 7.04 11.21
C MET A 35 -6.86 5.61 11.18
N ASN A 36 -7.46 5.16 12.31
CA ASN A 36 -8.05 3.83 12.44
C ASN A 36 -9.23 3.63 11.48
N TYR A 37 -10.05 4.65 11.27
CA TYR A 37 -11.17 4.59 10.35
C TYR A 37 -10.74 4.08 8.97
N SER A 38 -9.71 4.67 8.38
CA SER A 38 -9.21 4.24 7.07
C SER A 38 -8.40 2.95 7.13
N LEU A 39 -7.55 2.78 8.15
CA LEU A 39 -6.70 1.61 8.28
C LEU A 39 -7.52 0.31 8.46
N LEU A 40 -8.64 0.38 9.18
CA LEU A 40 -9.46 -0.79 9.53
C LEU A 40 -10.69 -0.99 8.63
N GLN A 41 -10.88 -0.18 7.59
CA GLN A 41 -11.98 -0.34 6.61
C GLN A 41 -11.91 -1.64 5.78
N GLY A 42 -11.00 -2.55 6.09
CA GLY A 42 -10.82 -3.78 5.34
C GLY A 42 -9.95 -3.60 4.09
N GLY A 43 -10.18 -4.44 3.10
CA GLY A 43 -9.36 -4.53 1.87
C GLY A 43 -8.75 -5.91 1.70
N LYS A 44 -8.03 -6.12 0.59
CA LYS A 44 -7.41 -7.41 0.25
C LYS A 44 -6.12 -7.68 1.04
N ARG A 45 -5.50 -6.67 1.64
CA ARG A 45 -4.23 -6.76 2.40
C ARG A 45 -3.09 -7.43 1.61
N ILE A 46 -3.08 -7.29 0.30
CA ILE A 46 -2.15 -8.03 -0.57
C ILE A 46 -0.69 -7.73 -0.24
N ARG A 47 -0.34 -6.46 0.01
CA ARG A 47 1.05 -6.05 0.28
C ARG A 47 1.62 -6.74 1.53
N PRO A 48 1.04 -6.63 2.72
CA PRO A 48 1.55 -7.35 3.88
C PRO A 48 1.40 -8.88 3.74
N ILE A 49 0.42 -9.41 2.98
CA ILE A 49 0.34 -10.85 2.68
C ILE A 49 1.53 -11.30 1.83
N LEU A 50 2.01 -10.50 0.88
CA LEU A 50 3.21 -10.81 0.11
C LEU A 50 4.46 -10.86 0.99
N THR A 51 4.64 -9.89 1.89
CA THR A 51 5.73 -9.93 2.87
C THR A 51 5.67 -11.19 3.72
N LYS A 52 4.47 -11.52 4.23
CA LYS A 52 4.25 -12.75 4.99
C LYS A 52 4.59 -14.00 4.17
N ALA A 53 4.16 -14.06 2.92
CA ALA A 53 4.40 -15.20 2.05
C ALA A 53 5.91 -15.44 1.78
N VAL A 54 6.68 -14.36 1.64
CA VAL A 54 8.14 -14.45 1.53
C VAL A 54 8.75 -14.98 2.83
N LEU A 55 8.34 -14.46 3.98
CA LEU A 55 8.80 -14.94 5.29
C LEU A 55 8.48 -16.43 5.49
N ASP A 56 7.24 -16.83 5.19
CA ASP A 56 6.81 -18.24 5.27
C ASP A 56 7.65 -19.15 4.35
N ALA A 57 7.92 -18.71 3.11
CA ALA A 57 8.76 -19.45 2.18
C ALA A 57 10.22 -19.58 2.65
N MET A 58 10.69 -18.60 3.42
CA MET A 58 12.00 -18.61 4.08
C MET A 58 11.98 -19.31 5.44
N LYS A 59 10.82 -19.87 5.86
CA LYS A 59 10.60 -20.55 7.15
C LYS A 59 10.84 -19.63 8.35
N VAL A 60 10.47 -18.36 8.22
CA VAL A 60 10.54 -17.34 9.27
C VAL A 60 9.13 -17.01 9.74
N ASP A 61 8.92 -17.00 11.06
CA ASP A 61 7.63 -16.62 11.63
C ASP A 61 7.36 -15.13 11.45
N ALA A 62 6.36 -14.81 10.62
CA ALA A 62 5.99 -13.44 10.30
C ALA A 62 5.45 -12.66 11.53
N SER A 63 4.95 -13.34 12.56
CA SER A 63 4.46 -12.68 13.78
C SER A 63 5.56 -11.94 14.54
N LEU A 64 6.82 -12.37 14.40
CA LEU A 64 8.00 -11.72 14.98
C LEU A 64 8.31 -10.36 14.33
N TYR A 65 7.77 -10.12 13.15
CA TYR A 65 8.04 -8.93 12.33
C TYR A 65 6.75 -8.17 11.97
N LYS A 66 5.67 -8.39 12.70
CA LYS A 66 4.34 -7.82 12.44
C LYS A 66 4.34 -6.29 12.30
N GLU A 67 5.23 -5.60 13.03
CA GLU A 67 5.37 -4.14 12.97
C GLU A 67 5.72 -3.67 11.56
N PHE A 68 6.58 -4.39 10.83
CA PHE A 68 6.92 -4.06 9.44
C PHE A 68 5.77 -4.31 8.46
N LEU A 69 4.98 -5.37 8.68
CA LEU A 69 3.81 -5.66 7.87
C LEU A 69 2.71 -4.60 8.09
N CYS A 70 2.52 -4.18 9.35
CA CYS A 70 1.62 -3.09 9.69
C CYS A 70 2.12 -1.75 9.14
N ALA A 71 3.42 -1.47 9.20
CA ALA A 71 4.03 -0.26 8.64
C ALA A 71 3.77 -0.12 7.14
N LEU A 72 3.95 -1.21 6.38
CA LEU A 72 3.66 -1.23 4.95
C LEU A 72 2.17 -0.92 4.65
N GLU A 73 1.25 -1.45 5.46
CA GLU A 73 -0.18 -1.16 5.29
C GLU A 73 -0.54 0.26 5.75
N CYS A 74 0.14 0.81 6.77
CA CYS A 74 0.00 2.23 7.14
C CYS A 74 0.43 3.14 5.99
N ILE A 75 1.57 2.84 5.33
CA ILE A 75 2.03 3.57 4.15
C ILE A 75 1.02 3.46 3.00
N HIS A 76 0.50 2.29 2.74
CA HIS A 76 -0.54 2.15 1.72
C HIS A 76 -1.82 2.91 2.10
N THR A 77 -2.21 2.92 3.37
CA THR A 77 -3.45 3.57 3.80
C THR A 77 -3.33 5.09 3.74
N TYR A 78 -2.20 5.69 4.15
CA TYR A 78 -2.02 7.13 4.02
C TYR A 78 -2.15 7.58 2.57
N SER A 79 -1.58 6.82 1.63
CA SER A 79 -1.66 7.19 0.21
C SER A 79 -3.09 7.20 -0.29
N LEU A 80 -3.94 6.26 0.16
CA LEU A 80 -5.35 6.25 -0.18
C LEU A 80 -6.12 7.41 0.45
N ILE A 81 -5.80 7.79 1.71
CA ILE A 81 -6.45 8.95 2.35
C ILE A 81 -6.13 10.24 1.59
N HIS A 82 -4.87 10.43 1.19
CA HIS A 82 -4.46 11.63 0.47
C HIS A 82 -4.97 11.64 -0.98
N ASP A 83 -5.00 10.48 -1.62
CA ASP A 83 -5.52 10.32 -2.98
C ASP A 83 -7.01 10.72 -3.07
N ASP A 84 -7.81 10.39 -2.03
CA ASP A 84 -9.22 10.72 -1.96
C ASP A 84 -9.53 12.21 -1.71
N LEU A 85 -8.54 13.04 -1.32
CA LEU A 85 -8.76 14.45 -0.98
C LEU A 85 -9.32 15.27 -2.14
N PRO A 86 -10.06 16.38 -1.86
CA PRO A 86 -10.58 17.27 -2.90
C PRO A 86 -9.53 17.88 -3.84
N ALA A 87 -8.27 17.97 -3.40
CA ALA A 87 -7.15 18.45 -4.20
C ALA A 87 -6.49 17.36 -5.06
N MET A 88 -6.99 16.14 -4.98
CA MET A 88 -6.53 14.95 -5.69
C MET A 88 -7.72 14.36 -6.48
N ASP A 89 -8.05 13.07 -6.31
CA ASP A 89 -9.15 12.42 -7.05
C ASP A 89 -10.56 12.88 -6.60
N ASN A 90 -10.68 13.54 -5.44
CA ASN A 90 -11.95 14.03 -4.86
C ASN A 90 -13.02 12.94 -4.75
N ASP A 91 -12.65 11.76 -4.30
CA ASP A 91 -13.54 10.62 -4.18
C ASP A 91 -14.39 10.69 -2.90
N ASP A 92 -15.72 10.48 -3.04
CA ASP A 92 -16.65 10.44 -1.92
C ASP A 92 -16.67 9.09 -1.20
N TYR A 93 -16.36 8.00 -1.91
CA TYR A 93 -16.45 6.64 -1.41
C TYR A 93 -15.20 5.80 -1.73
N ARG A 94 -14.75 5.01 -0.74
CA ARG A 94 -13.71 4.01 -0.90
C ARG A 94 -14.12 2.71 -0.20
N ARG A 95 -14.03 1.58 -0.90
CA ARG A 95 -14.42 0.26 -0.37
C ARG A 95 -15.84 0.23 0.19
N GLY A 96 -16.77 1.00 -0.40
CA GLY A 96 -18.18 1.08 0.01
C GLY A 96 -18.44 1.95 1.23
N ASN A 97 -17.44 2.61 1.81
CA ASN A 97 -17.57 3.57 2.90
C ASN A 97 -17.22 4.99 2.42
N LEU A 98 -17.72 6.01 3.12
CA LEU A 98 -17.29 7.38 2.88
C LEU A 98 -15.79 7.52 3.07
N THR A 99 -15.15 8.35 2.26
CA THR A 99 -13.71 8.65 2.39
C THR A 99 -13.40 9.43 3.66
N ASN A 100 -12.15 9.42 4.08
CA ASN A 100 -11.73 10.02 5.36
C ASN A 100 -12.11 11.49 5.45
N HIS A 101 -11.86 12.27 4.39
CA HIS A 101 -12.17 13.69 4.37
C HIS A 101 -13.69 13.98 4.44
N LYS A 102 -14.55 13.10 3.94
CA LYS A 102 -16.00 13.22 4.07
C LYS A 102 -16.50 13.01 5.50
N VAL A 103 -15.80 12.18 6.29
CA VAL A 103 -16.19 11.86 7.67
C VAL A 103 -15.56 12.83 8.69
N TYR A 104 -14.30 13.20 8.47
CA TYR A 104 -13.49 13.93 9.44
C TYR A 104 -13.13 15.36 9.00
N GLY A 105 -13.36 15.69 7.73
CA GLY A 105 -12.95 16.97 7.11
C GLY A 105 -11.52 16.92 6.57
N ASP A 106 -11.22 17.80 5.60
CA ASP A 106 -9.98 17.79 4.82
C ASP A 106 -8.72 17.90 5.69
N GLY A 107 -8.71 18.85 6.62
CA GLY A 107 -7.55 19.06 7.50
C GLY A 107 -7.23 17.84 8.38
N MET A 108 -8.27 17.15 8.89
CA MET A 108 -8.06 15.94 9.68
C MET A 108 -7.61 14.76 8.80
N ALA A 109 -8.11 14.66 7.58
CA ALA A 109 -7.68 13.64 6.63
C ALA A 109 -6.20 13.82 6.23
N ILE A 110 -5.75 15.06 5.99
CA ILE A 110 -4.33 15.36 5.75
C ILE A 110 -3.48 14.88 6.93
N LEU A 111 -3.85 15.29 8.16
CA LEU A 111 -3.11 14.89 9.36
C LEU A 111 -3.16 13.39 9.65
N ALA A 112 -4.25 12.71 9.30
CA ALA A 112 -4.36 11.27 9.44
C ALA A 112 -3.40 10.54 8.49
N GLY A 113 -3.27 11.03 7.24
CA GLY A 113 -2.29 10.52 6.30
C GLY A 113 -0.86 10.75 6.76
N ASP A 114 -0.51 11.98 7.16
CA ASP A 114 0.81 12.34 7.70
C ASP A 114 1.17 11.49 8.93
N GLY A 115 0.18 11.32 9.83
CA GLY A 115 0.30 10.50 11.02
C GLY A 115 0.62 9.04 10.69
N LEU A 116 -0.13 8.42 9.77
CA LEU A 116 0.10 7.04 9.34
C LEU A 116 1.46 6.85 8.67
N LEU A 117 1.87 7.78 7.79
CA LEU A 117 3.17 7.73 7.13
C LEU A 117 4.31 7.78 8.16
N THR A 118 4.27 8.72 9.08
CA THR A 118 5.30 8.87 10.12
C THR A 118 5.30 7.68 11.07
N TYR A 119 4.11 7.24 11.49
CA TYR A 119 3.94 6.10 12.39
C TYR A 119 4.46 4.78 11.81
N ALA A 120 4.39 4.60 10.49
CA ALA A 120 4.98 3.44 9.84
C ALA A 120 6.47 3.27 10.14
N PHE A 121 7.24 4.35 10.11
CA PHE A 121 8.67 4.32 10.43
C PHE A 121 8.93 4.10 11.93
N GLN A 122 8.05 4.65 12.79
CA GLN A 122 8.08 4.37 14.22
C GLN A 122 7.90 2.88 14.48
N LEU A 123 6.88 2.23 13.90
CA LEU A 123 6.65 0.78 14.01
C LEU A 123 7.89 -0.03 13.61
N CYS A 124 8.54 0.29 12.48
CA CYS A 124 9.75 -0.39 12.06
C CYS A 124 10.87 -0.26 13.11
N SER A 125 11.00 0.90 13.74
CA SER A 125 12.03 1.14 14.75
C SER A 125 11.78 0.39 16.07
N GLU A 126 10.53 0.20 16.43
CA GLU A 126 10.10 -0.41 17.71
C GLU A 126 10.15 -1.94 17.71
N ASN A 127 10.23 -2.61 16.55
CA ASN A 127 10.34 -4.08 16.51
C ASN A 127 11.54 -4.56 17.33
N THR A 128 11.33 -5.54 18.19
CA THR A 128 12.35 -6.03 19.13
C THR A 128 13.14 -7.24 18.62
N THR A 129 12.70 -7.86 17.53
CA THR A 129 13.32 -9.06 16.95
C THR A 129 14.36 -8.74 15.87
N ALA A 130 14.05 -7.75 15.03
CA ALA A 130 14.93 -7.35 13.93
C ALA A 130 16.22 -6.73 14.44
N SER A 131 17.34 -7.09 13.83
CA SER A 131 18.63 -6.44 14.08
C SER A 131 18.60 -4.97 13.65
N ALA A 132 19.52 -4.15 14.18
CA ALA A 132 19.65 -2.75 13.77
C ALA A 132 19.86 -2.61 12.24
N GLU A 133 20.64 -3.51 11.65
CA GLU A 133 20.85 -3.53 10.19
C GLU A 133 19.58 -3.85 9.41
N GLN A 134 18.79 -4.85 9.84
CA GLN A 134 17.50 -5.16 9.22
C GLN A 134 16.53 -3.99 9.34
N LYS A 135 16.47 -3.33 10.49
CA LYS A 135 15.61 -2.14 10.68
C LYS A 135 15.99 -1.01 9.72
N ILE A 136 17.28 -0.68 9.61
CA ILE A 136 17.74 0.38 8.71
C ILE A 136 17.43 0.05 7.25
N LYS A 137 17.72 -1.19 6.81
CA LYS A 137 17.40 -1.63 5.45
C LYS A 137 15.90 -1.61 5.16
N ALA A 138 15.07 -2.06 6.09
CA ALA A 138 13.62 -2.04 5.96
C ALA A 138 13.07 -0.61 5.90
N ILE A 139 13.55 0.29 6.76
CA ILE A 139 13.18 1.72 6.73
C ILE A 139 13.60 2.35 5.40
N GLN A 140 14.82 2.08 4.93
CA GLN A 140 15.29 2.57 3.62
C GLN A 140 14.43 2.05 2.48
N CYS A 141 14.13 0.75 2.44
CA CYS A 141 13.24 0.13 1.45
C CYS A 141 11.87 0.83 1.41
N LEU A 142 11.22 0.99 2.57
CA LEU A 142 9.91 1.65 2.67
C LEU A 142 9.97 3.13 2.29
N ALA A 143 11.00 3.86 2.73
CA ALA A 143 11.17 5.28 2.44
C ALA A 143 11.39 5.53 0.94
N THR A 144 12.21 4.70 0.29
CA THR A 144 12.43 4.78 -1.16
C THR A 144 11.14 4.46 -1.93
N ALA A 145 10.47 3.38 -1.56
CA ALA A 145 9.26 2.95 -2.26
C ALA A 145 8.07 3.89 -2.07
N ALA A 146 7.93 4.52 -0.91
CA ALA A 146 6.88 5.51 -0.64
C ALA A 146 7.24 6.91 -1.13
N GLY A 147 8.52 7.20 -1.30
CA GLY A 147 9.08 8.54 -1.51
C GLY A 147 9.01 9.07 -2.95
N PRO A 148 9.80 10.14 -3.22
CA PRO A 148 9.78 10.85 -4.50
C PRO A 148 10.25 10.01 -5.69
N GLU A 149 11.05 8.97 -5.47
CA GLU A 149 11.49 8.04 -6.52
C GLU A 149 10.58 6.81 -6.64
N GLY A 150 9.50 6.74 -5.85
CA GLY A 150 8.53 5.67 -5.82
C GLY A 150 7.09 6.20 -5.93
N MET A 151 6.26 5.84 -4.96
CA MET A 151 4.82 6.08 -5.00
C MET A 151 4.44 7.57 -5.11
N VAL A 152 5.09 8.45 -4.34
CA VAL A 152 4.81 9.91 -4.41
C VAL A 152 5.22 10.48 -5.77
N GLY A 153 6.37 10.07 -6.33
CA GLY A 153 6.79 10.48 -7.67
C GLY A 153 5.83 9.97 -8.75
N GLY A 154 5.40 8.71 -8.65
CA GLY A 154 4.40 8.13 -9.54
C GLY A 154 3.06 8.87 -9.46
N GLN A 155 2.59 9.22 -8.27
CA GLN A 155 1.37 10.01 -8.07
C GLN A 155 1.49 11.44 -8.64
N ALA A 156 2.64 12.09 -8.44
CA ALA A 156 2.89 13.41 -9.03
C ALA A 156 2.87 13.35 -10.56
N PHE A 157 3.44 12.28 -11.14
CA PHE A 157 3.43 12.09 -12.60
C PHE A 157 2.02 11.76 -13.11
N ASP A 158 1.21 11.01 -12.34
CA ASP A 158 -0.20 10.75 -12.67
C ASP A 158 -0.99 12.04 -12.80
N LEU A 159 -0.94 12.91 -11.78
CA LEU A 159 -1.59 14.24 -11.81
C LEU A 159 -1.13 15.11 -13.01
N LEU A 160 0.16 15.10 -13.32
CA LEU A 160 0.70 15.86 -14.47
C LEU A 160 0.28 15.28 -15.83
N SER A 161 -0.18 14.04 -15.85
CA SER A 161 -0.57 13.30 -17.05
C SER A 161 -2.08 13.29 -17.29
N GLU A 162 -2.89 13.82 -16.37
CA GLU A 162 -4.34 13.92 -16.54
C GLU A 162 -4.70 14.69 -17.82
N GLY A 163 -5.66 14.15 -18.58
CA GLY A 163 -6.09 14.72 -19.86
C GLY A 163 -5.03 14.66 -20.97
N LYS A 164 -3.99 13.83 -20.82
CA LYS A 164 -2.93 13.64 -21.83
C LYS A 164 -2.77 12.17 -22.16
N HIS A 165 -2.59 11.88 -23.46
CA HIS A 165 -2.12 10.56 -23.88
C HIS A 165 -0.60 10.50 -23.73
N ILE A 166 -0.10 9.68 -22.80
CA ILE A 166 1.33 9.46 -22.60
C ILE A 166 1.80 8.20 -23.33
N PRO A 167 3.05 8.17 -23.84
CA PRO A 167 3.62 6.99 -24.47
C PRO A 167 3.70 5.79 -23.50
N LEU A 168 3.65 4.56 -24.04
CA LEU A 168 3.73 3.33 -23.25
C LEU A 168 4.90 3.29 -22.28
N GLU A 169 6.06 3.80 -22.67
CA GLU A 169 7.25 3.81 -21.79
C GLU A 169 7.07 4.76 -20.58
N GLU A 170 6.42 5.89 -20.78
CA GLU A 170 6.06 6.80 -19.68
C GLU A 170 4.98 6.21 -18.78
N LEU A 171 3.97 5.53 -19.37
CA LEU A 171 2.95 4.81 -18.61
C LEU A 171 3.56 3.72 -17.72
N LYS A 172 4.56 2.99 -18.22
CA LYS A 172 5.30 2.01 -17.41
C LYS A 172 6.01 2.66 -16.23
N VAL A 173 6.63 3.83 -16.43
CA VAL A 173 7.29 4.59 -15.34
C VAL A 173 6.27 5.01 -14.29
N LEU A 174 5.14 5.58 -14.73
CA LEU A 174 4.04 5.99 -13.84
C LEU A 174 3.57 4.83 -12.97
N HIS A 175 3.19 3.71 -13.58
CA HIS A 175 2.65 2.55 -12.88
C HIS A 175 3.71 1.84 -12.01
N SER A 176 4.97 1.82 -12.45
CA SER A 176 6.08 1.29 -11.65
C SER A 176 6.27 2.09 -10.36
N GLY A 177 6.17 3.42 -10.43
CA GLY A 177 6.24 4.29 -9.25
C GLY A 177 4.96 4.19 -8.40
N LYS A 178 3.82 4.62 -8.95
CA LYS A 178 2.55 4.76 -8.22
C LYS A 178 2.11 3.45 -7.54
N THR A 179 2.22 2.32 -8.23
CA THR A 179 1.71 1.02 -7.77
C THR A 179 2.82 0.00 -7.52
N GLY A 180 3.74 -0.16 -8.46
CA GLY A 180 4.77 -1.20 -8.46
C GLY A 180 5.75 -1.06 -7.29
N ALA A 181 6.14 0.15 -6.92
CA ALA A 181 7.11 0.40 -5.86
C ALA A 181 6.72 -0.24 -4.53
N LEU A 182 5.46 -0.14 -4.10
CA LEU A 182 5.00 -0.77 -2.86
C LEU A 182 4.81 -2.29 -2.99
N PHE A 183 4.58 -2.84 -4.18
CA PHE A 183 4.62 -4.30 -4.40
C PHE A 183 6.04 -4.83 -4.28
N ASN A 184 7.01 -4.13 -4.86
CA ASN A 184 8.43 -4.47 -4.75
C ASN A 184 8.87 -4.40 -3.29
N ALA A 185 8.55 -3.33 -2.57
CA ALA A 185 8.85 -3.18 -1.15
C ALA A 185 8.24 -4.29 -0.30
N ALA A 186 7.02 -4.75 -0.62
CA ALA A 186 6.39 -5.84 0.11
C ALA A 186 7.20 -7.14 0.06
N ILE A 187 7.76 -7.46 -1.10
CA ILE A 187 8.59 -8.65 -1.29
C ILE A 187 9.98 -8.42 -0.70
N GLU A 188 10.58 -7.27 -0.95
CA GLU A 188 11.91 -6.89 -0.45
C GLU A 188 11.99 -6.89 1.07
N LEU A 189 10.95 -6.40 1.77
CA LEU A 189 10.85 -6.49 3.23
C LEU A 189 10.98 -7.93 3.73
N GLY A 190 10.26 -8.86 3.12
CA GLY A 190 10.36 -10.28 3.48
C GLY A 190 11.78 -10.84 3.30
N LEU A 191 12.47 -10.43 2.24
CA LEU A 191 13.86 -10.83 1.97
C LEU A 191 14.84 -10.23 2.98
N ILE A 192 14.70 -8.95 3.31
CA ILE A 192 15.50 -8.26 4.32
C ILE A 192 15.35 -8.94 5.68
N LEU A 193 14.10 -9.13 6.10
CA LEU A 193 13.78 -9.67 7.43
C LEU A 193 14.16 -11.15 7.58
N SER A 194 14.18 -11.90 6.49
CA SER A 194 14.63 -13.30 6.47
C SER A 194 16.13 -13.50 6.24
N ASN A 195 16.91 -12.43 6.04
CA ASN A 195 18.32 -12.48 5.64
C ASN A 195 18.53 -13.37 4.41
N ALA A 196 17.70 -13.18 3.38
CA ALA A 196 17.78 -13.97 2.16
C ALA A 196 19.15 -13.85 1.47
N ASP A 197 19.66 -14.95 0.93
CA ASP A 197 20.87 -14.94 0.14
C ASP A 197 20.70 -14.18 -1.19
N GLN A 198 21.81 -13.77 -1.81
CA GLN A 198 21.81 -12.94 -3.03
C GLN A 198 21.08 -13.60 -4.20
N ALA A 199 21.13 -14.92 -4.33
CA ALA A 199 20.48 -15.63 -5.43
C ALA A 199 18.95 -15.59 -5.29
N LYS A 200 18.45 -15.84 -4.07
CA LYS A 200 17.02 -15.71 -3.76
C LYS A 200 16.57 -14.26 -3.91
N TYR A 201 17.35 -13.32 -3.39
CA TYR A 201 17.03 -11.90 -3.51
C TYR A 201 16.79 -11.50 -4.97
N ALA A 202 17.72 -11.82 -5.87
CA ALA A 202 17.58 -11.50 -7.29
C ALA A 202 16.35 -12.15 -7.94
N ALA A 203 16.09 -13.44 -7.63
CA ALA A 203 14.94 -14.16 -8.19
C ALA A 203 13.60 -13.58 -7.71
N TYR A 204 13.48 -13.29 -6.42
CA TYR A 204 12.24 -12.71 -5.86
C TYR A 204 12.00 -11.28 -6.32
N MET A 205 13.04 -10.45 -6.49
CA MET A 205 12.89 -9.10 -7.03
C MET A 205 12.48 -9.11 -8.51
N THR A 206 12.95 -10.07 -9.29
CA THR A 206 12.45 -10.28 -10.66
C THR A 206 10.95 -10.61 -10.65
N TYR A 207 10.53 -11.52 -9.77
CA TYR A 207 9.12 -11.83 -9.58
C TYR A 207 8.30 -10.60 -9.14
N ALA A 208 8.81 -9.80 -8.20
CA ALA A 208 8.15 -8.60 -7.70
C ALA A 208 7.83 -7.59 -8.81
N ASN A 209 8.83 -7.30 -9.66
CA ASN A 209 8.67 -6.40 -10.80
C ASN A 209 7.59 -6.90 -11.79
N CYS A 210 7.61 -8.20 -12.11
CA CYS A 210 6.58 -8.80 -12.97
C CYS A 210 5.19 -8.75 -12.33
N LEU A 211 5.09 -8.99 -11.02
CA LEU A 211 3.82 -8.97 -10.29
C LEU A 211 3.21 -7.57 -10.27
N GLY A 212 4.01 -6.52 -10.01
CA GLY A 212 3.54 -5.14 -10.01
C GLY A 212 2.98 -4.72 -11.36
N LEU A 213 3.68 -5.08 -12.44
CA LEU A 213 3.21 -4.83 -13.81
C LEU A 213 1.92 -5.61 -14.11
N LEU A 214 1.88 -6.91 -13.81
CA LEU A 214 0.70 -7.76 -14.03
C LEU A 214 -0.52 -7.23 -13.26
N PHE A 215 -0.30 -6.78 -12.01
CA PHE A 215 -1.38 -6.22 -11.20
C PHE A 215 -2.02 -5.01 -11.88
N GLN A 216 -1.20 -4.08 -12.39
CA GLN A 216 -1.71 -2.89 -13.06
C GLN A 216 -2.41 -3.20 -14.38
N ILE A 217 -1.81 -4.05 -15.23
CA ILE A 217 -2.47 -4.49 -16.47
C ILE A 217 -3.83 -5.13 -16.18
N THR A 218 -3.90 -5.94 -15.11
CA THR A 218 -5.15 -6.59 -14.72
C THR A 218 -6.17 -5.59 -14.20
N ASP A 219 -5.74 -4.58 -13.44
CA ASP A 219 -6.63 -3.52 -12.92
C ASP A 219 -7.23 -2.71 -14.08
N ASP A 220 -6.41 -2.29 -15.04
CA ASP A 220 -6.86 -1.58 -16.25
C ASP A 220 -7.85 -2.39 -17.07
N ILE A 221 -7.59 -3.69 -17.29
CA ILE A 221 -8.53 -4.58 -17.99
C ILE A 221 -9.85 -4.70 -17.23
N LEU A 222 -9.78 -4.86 -15.91
CA LEU A 222 -10.97 -5.00 -15.08
C LEU A 222 -11.76 -3.69 -14.98
N ASP A 223 -11.12 -2.52 -15.04
CA ASP A 223 -11.86 -1.25 -15.07
C ASP A 223 -12.74 -1.13 -16.32
N VAL A 224 -12.33 -1.74 -17.45
CA VAL A 224 -13.11 -1.75 -18.69
C VAL A 224 -14.12 -2.91 -18.75
N THR A 225 -13.74 -4.10 -18.27
CA THR A 225 -14.51 -5.35 -18.48
C THR A 225 -15.24 -5.86 -17.24
N GLY A 226 -14.87 -5.37 -16.04
CA GLY A 226 -15.38 -5.87 -14.76
C GLY A 226 -16.75 -5.34 -14.40
N THR A 227 -17.34 -5.94 -13.38
CA THR A 227 -18.63 -5.52 -12.79
C THR A 227 -18.40 -4.80 -11.46
N ILE A 228 -19.43 -4.04 -11.01
CA ILE A 228 -19.39 -3.40 -9.67
C ILE A 228 -19.14 -4.42 -8.56
N GLU A 229 -19.70 -5.63 -8.70
CA GLU A 229 -19.54 -6.70 -7.71
C GLU A 229 -18.11 -7.23 -7.63
N GLU A 230 -17.40 -7.29 -8.78
CA GLU A 230 -16.01 -7.74 -8.86
C GLU A 230 -15.01 -6.67 -8.40
N LEU A 231 -15.26 -5.42 -8.81
CA LEU A 231 -14.35 -4.29 -8.57
C LEU A 231 -14.54 -3.63 -7.19
N GLY A 232 -15.76 -3.67 -6.66
CA GLY A 232 -16.13 -2.89 -5.47
C GLY A 232 -16.17 -1.37 -5.69
N LYS A 233 -16.05 -0.92 -6.95
CA LYS A 233 -16.18 0.46 -7.43
C LYS A 233 -16.92 0.46 -8.78
N THR A 234 -17.38 1.63 -9.23
CA THR A 234 -17.99 1.77 -10.54
C THR A 234 -16.95 1.58 -11.64
N PRO A 235 -17.15 0.64 -12.61
CA PRO A 235 -16.27 0.47 -13.77
C PRO A 235 -16.16 1.73 -14.63
N GLY A 236 -15.07 1.86 -15.41
CA GLY A 236 -14.86 2.96 -16.34
C GLY A 236 -14.43 4.26 -15.66
N SER A 237 -13.83 4.17 -14.47
CA SER A 237 -13.26 5.35 -13.79
C SER A 237 -12.14 6.00 -14.60
N ASP A 238 -11.27 5.19 -15.20
CA ASP A 238 -10.13 5.66 -15.98
C ASP A 238 -10.60 6.38 -17.27
N ILE A 239 -11.63 5.87 -17.92
CA ILE A 239 -12.24 6.54 -19.09
C ILE A 239 -12.86 7.89 -18.69
N ARG A 240 -13.57 7.96 -17.55
CA ARG A 240 -14.19 9.22 -17.09
C ARG A 240 -13.17 10.28 -16.70
N GLN A 241 -12.00 9.87 -16.24
CA GLN A 241 -10.89 10.76 -15.84
C GLN A 241 -9.89 11.01 -16.97
N ASP A 242 -10.17 10.49 -18.19
CA ASP A 242 -9.28 10.59 -19.36
C ASP A 242 -7.84 10.17 -19.05
N LYS A 243 -7.69 9.05 -18.31
CA LYS A 243 -6.40 8.48 -17.92
C LYS A 243 -5.86 7.55 -19.01
N SER A 244 -4.57 7.62 -19.27
CA SER A 244 -3.86 6.63 -20.09
C SER A 244 -3.75 5.31 -19.36
N THR A 245 -4.06 4.21 -20.03
CA THR A 245 -4.05 2.85 -19.49
C THR A 245 -3.39 1.87 -20.46
N TYR A 246 -3.17 0.63 -20.07
CA TYR A 246 -2.69 -0.44 -20.97
C TYR A 246 -3.72 -0.90 -21.99
N VAL A 247 -4.97 -0.44 -21.91
CA VAL A 247 -6.09 -0.81 -22.80
C VAL A 247 -6.62 0.37 -23.63
N SER A 248 -6.06 1.59 -23.43
CA SER A 248 -6.40 2.79 -24.20
C SER A 248 -5.42 3.07 -25.33
#